data_b0ba6f9f69ab4492993f3ce7bfa73431
#
_entry.id   b0ba6f9f69ab4492993f3ce7bfa73431
#
_cell.length_a   1.000
_cell.length_b   1.000
_cell.length_c   1.000
_cell.angle_alpha   90.00
_cell.angle_beta   90.00
_cell.angle_gamma   90.00
#
_symmetry.space_group_name_H-M   'P 1'
#
loop_
_entity.id
_entity.type
_entity.pdbx_description
1 polymer ?
#
loop_
_entity_poly.entity_id
_entity_poly.type
_entity_poly.pdbx_seq_one_letter_code
_entity_poly.pdbx_strand_id
1 'polypeptide(L)'
;MLNSRRLVFFSSWLAALVCAVQLQAQDLPADVNRKPAVAGSFYPAGQQELLSTLQQLFENAPSTELTGKVQHLIVPHAGYPYSGRVAAAGYKSIPADASYKNIFIIASSHRVQFRGASVYSVGNYLTPLGEARVNREIAGALIRDNEHIFYDERAHRTEHSIEVQIPFIQYHFRNPPLLVPIVIGNQSVSTARELALALLPYFNEENLFVVSSDFSHYPDYEDASNIDRLTAESITRNDPGHFYNTIRKHSSGSIPNLVTPCCSWNSILTLLYMSQNSNNLMITPIFYQNSGDVEIGDRSRVVGYWAIVGHRAEPGEEAFLLEDTHKEQLLLIARNTLEMYIRHGKIPEADPALLPETLKQQAGAFVSLHTGERLRGCIGNFISD
;
A
#
# COMPACT_ATOMS: atom_id res chain seq x y z
N MET A 1 -21.98 5.25 -97.05
CA MET A 1 -22.61 6.11 -96.05
C MET A 1 -22.54 5.35 -94.71
N LEU A 2 -21.50 5.44 -93.97
CA LEU A 2 -21.34 4.80 -92.68
C LEU A 2 -20.77 5.80 -91.69
N ASN A 3 -21.58 6.19 -90.73
CA ASN A 3 -21.25 7.08 -89.66
C ASN A 3 -20.52 6.27 -88.51
N SER A 4 -19.26 6.62 -88.28
CA SER A 4 -18.46 6.13 -87.22
C SER A 4 -18.65 7.00 -85.96
N ARG A 5 -19.31 6.54 -84.94
CA ARG A 5 -19.35 7.15 -83.61
C ARG A 5 -18.11 6.75 -82.82
N ARG A 6 -17.28 7.74 -82.51
CA ARG A 6 -16.16 7.60 -81.56
C ARG A 6 -16.71 7.59 -80.14
N LEU A 7 -16.47 6.49 -79.44
CA LEU A 7 -16.62 6.41 -77.96
C LEU A 7 -15.43 7.06 -77.29
N VAL A 8 -15.68 8.09 -76.51
CA VAL A 8 -14.67 8.70 -75.62
C VAL A 8 -14.80 8.05 -74.26
N PHE A 9 -13.78 7.28 -73.87
CA PHE A 9 -13.68 6.75 -72.50
C PHE A 9 -13.12 7.83 -71.57
N PHE A 10 -13.90 8.32 -70.66
CA PHE A 10 -13.47 9.10 -69.51
C PHE A 10 -12.96 8.14 -68.42
N SER A 11 -11.64 8.05 -68.25
CA SER A 11 -11.03 7.39 -67.12
C SER A 11 -11.03 8.34 -65.95
N SER A 12 -11.95 8.17 -65.00
CA SER A 12 -11.96 8.86 -63.71
C SER A 12 -10.87 8.28 -62.83
N TRP A 13 -9.81 9.01 -62.63
CA TRP A 13 -8.81 8.73 -61.58
C TRP A 13 -9.40 9.15 -60.23
N LEU A 14 -9.89 8.18 -59.47
CA LEU A 14 -10.25 8.35 -58.05
C LEU A 14 -8.94 8.31 -57.25
N ALA A 15 -8.37 9.50 -56.98
CA ALA A 15 -7.26 9.63 -56.03
C ALA A 15 -7.83 9.40 -54.60
N ALA A 16 -7.69 8.16 -54.09
CA ALA A 16 -7.91 7.87 -52.69
C ALA A 16 -6.83 8.55 -51.86
N LEU A 17 -7.19 9.68 -51.24
CA LEU A 17 -6.37 10.34 -50.24
C LEU A 17 -6.39 9.50 -48.97
N VAL A 18 -5.41 8.60 -48.86
CA VAL A 18 -5.15 7.88 -47.58
C VAL A 18 -4.48 8.92 -46.68
N CYS A 19 -5.27 9.57 -45.83
CA CYS A 19 -4.77 10.30 -44.68
C CYS A 19 -4.16 9.26 -43.69
N ALA A 20 -2.87 8.97 -43.88
CA ALA A 20 -2.08 8.33 -42.84
C ALA A 20 -1.95 9.35 -41.71
N VAL A 21 -2.80 9.22 -40.69
CA VAL A 21 -2.54 9.83 -39.39
C VAL A 21 -1.27 9.16 -38.88
N GLN A 22 -0.12 9.73 -39.13
CA GLN A 22 1.10 9.41 -38.41
C GLN A 22 0.85 9.88 -36.97
N LEU A 23 0.47 8.91 -36.10
CA LEU A 23 0.73 9.08 -34.68
C LEU A 23 2.24 9.35 -34.58
N GLN A 24 2.59 10.60 -34.35
CA GLN A 24 3.93 10.93 -33.89
C GLN A 24 4.10 10.18 -32.57
N ALA A 25 4.85 9.08 -32.60
CA ALA A 25 5.48 8.57 -31.41
C ALA A 25 6.22 9.78 -30.80
N GLN A 26 5.71 10.31 -29.69
CA GLN A 26 6.46 11.32 -28.95
C GLN A 26 7.81 10.68 -28.70
N ASP A 27 8.88 11.28 -29.25
CA ASP A 27 10.24 10.89 -28.95
C ASP A 27 10.39 10.91 -27.43
N LEU A 28 10.36 9.73 -26.84
CA LEU A 28 10.64 9.58 -25.41
C LEU A 28 12.03 10.16 -25.20
N PRO A 29 12.21 11.12 -24.30
CA PRO A 29 13.52 11.71 -24.07
C PRO A 29 14.52 10.59 -23.78
N ALA A 30 15.74 10.70 -24.34
CA ALA A 30 16.82 9.77 -24.14
C ALA A 30 16.98 9.46 -22.65
N ASP A 31 17.05 8.18 -22.28
CA ASP A 31 17.14 7.59 -20.93
C ASP A 31 17.47 8.59 -19.82
N VAL A 32 16.42 9.20 -19.24
CA VAL A 32 16.58 10.16 -18.15
C VAL A 32 16.34 9.41 -16.84
N ASN A 33 17.40 8.91 -16.25
CA ASN A 33 17.31 8.30 -14.93
C ASN A 33 16.91 9.35 -13.88
N ARG A 34 15.91 9.00 -13.05
CA ARG A 34 15.45 9.85 -11.96
C ARG A 34 16.47 9.85 -10.82
N LYS A 35 17.03 11.01 -10.55
CA LYS A 35 17.97 11.23 -9.44
C LYS A 35 17.24 11.23 -8.10
N PRO A 36 17.92 10.84 -7.00
CA PRO A 36 17.35 10.95 -5.65
C PRO A 36 16.93 12.40 -5.35
N ALA A 37 15.74 12.57 -4.79
CA ALA A 37 15.21 13.88 -4.39
C ALA A 37 15.27 14.09 -2.86
N VAL A 38 15.28 12.99 -2.08
CA VAL A 38 15.23 13.05 -0.62
C VAL A 38 16.36 12.30 0.07
N ALA A 39 17.38 11.86 -0.68
CA ALA A 39 18.63 11.37 -0.10
C ALA A 39 19.33 12.47 0.71
N GLY A 40 19.77 12.15 1.94
CA GLY A 40 20.33 13.10 2.91
C GLY A 40 19.28 13.80 3.78
N SER A 41 17.97 13.61 3.50
CA SER A 41 16.89 14.17 4.31
C SER A 41 15.93 13.10 4.86
N PHE A 42 15.49 12.16 4.04
CA PHE A 42 14.61 11.04 4.46
C PHE A 42 15.41 9.79 4.78
N TYR A 43 16.53 9.59 4.12
CA TYR A 43 17.46 8.49 4.32
C TYR A 43 18.89 8.95 3.99
N PRO A 44 19.95 8.26 4.46
CA PRO A 44 21.34 8.67 4.23
C PRO A 44 21.70 8.78 2.76
N ALA A 45 22.44 9.84 2.37
CA ALA A 45 22.93 10.05 1.02
C ALA A 45 24.17 9.22 0.70
N GLY A 46 24.92 8.77 1.71
CA GLY A 46 26.10 7.93 1.56
C GLY A 46 25.72 6.46 1.46
N GLN A 47 26.30 5.73 0.50
CA GLN A 47 26.01 4.31 0.27
C GLN A 47 26.26 3.46 1.53
N GLN A 48 27.41 3.62 2.16
CA GLN A 48 27.80 2.83 3.33
C GLN A 48 26.89 3.10 4.53
N GLU A 49 26.57 4.37 4.77
CA GLU A 49 25.68 4.79 5.84
C GLU A 49 24.26 4.26 5.62
N LEU A 50 23.76 4.32 4.38
CA LEU A 50 22.46 3.79 4.01
C LEU A 50 22.38 2.27 4.21
N LEU A 51 23.42 1.52 3.81
CA LEU A 51 23.50 0.08 4.05
C LEU A 51 23.48 -0.26 5.54
N SER A 52 24.26 0.45 6.35
CA SER A 52 24.29 0.28 7.81
C SER A 52 22.92 0.61 8.44
N THR A 53 22.29 1.68 7.98
CA THR A 53 20.95 2.07 8.44
C THR A 53 19.92 0.99 8.11
N LEU A 54 19.89 0.52 6.87
CA LEU A 54 18.95 -0.55 6.46
C LEU A 54 19.20 -1.83 7.25
N GLN A 55 20.45 -2.23 7.44
CA GLN A 55 20.79 -3.38 8.27
C GLN A 55 20.19 -3.27 9.68
N GLN A 56 20.40 -2.14 10.36
CA GLN A 56 19.86 -1.90 11.69
C GLN A 56 18.33 -1.92 11.71
N LEU A 57 17.68 -1.32 10.69
CA LEU A 57 16.22 -1.33 10.58
C LEU A 57 15.67 -2.75 10.44
N PHE A 58 16.27 -3.59 9.59
CA PHE A 58 15.87 -4.98 9.43
C PHE A 58 16.18 -5.85 10.66
N GLU A 59 17.31 -5.65 11.33
CA GLU A 59 17.65 -6.35 12.57
C GLU A 59 16.66 -6.05 13.69
N ASN A 60 16.26 -4.78 13.84
CA ASN A 60 15.35 -4.32 14.89
C ASN A 60 13.84 -4.47 14.53
N ALA A 61 13.52 -4.77 13.27
CA ALA A 61 12.15 -5.00 12.86
C ALA A 61 11.65 -6.36 13.38
N PRO A 62 10.39 -6.44 13.88
CA PRO A 62 9.79 -7.71 14.23
C PRO A 62 9.73 -8.63 13.01
N SER A 63 9.79 -9.92 13.25
CA SER A 63 9.60 -10.96 12.25
C SER A 63 8.24 -11.60 12.47
N THR A 64 7.49 -11.78 11.41
CA THR A 64 6.22 -12.52 11.42
C THR A 64 6.34 -13.61 10.37
N GLU A 65 6.14 -14.86 10.79
CA GLU A 65 6.03 -15.97 9.86
C GLU A 65 4.65 -15.93 9.22
N LEU A 66 4.63 -15.79 7.91
CA LEU A 66 3.42 -15.84 7.09
C LEU A 66 3.46 -17.11 6.25
N THR A 67 2.32 -17.75 6.13
CA THR A 67 2.15 -18.86 5.20
C THR A 67 1.88 -18.34 3.81
N GLY A 68 2.36 -19.09 2.81
CA GLY A 68 2.14 -18.78 1.42
C GLY A 68 2.86 -17.52 0.90
N LYS A 69 2.58 -17.19 -0.33
CA LYS A 69 3.30 -16.12 -1.04
C LYS A 69 2.71 -14.74 -0.76
N VAL A 70 3.57 -13.79 -0.38
CA VAL A 70 3.18 -12.39 -0.22
C VAL A 70 2.84 -11.79 -1.60
N GLN A 71 1.69 -11.16 -1.70
CA GLN A 71 1.20 -10.52 -2.92
C GLN A 71 1.21 -9.00 -2.85
N HIS A 72 1.03 -8.43 -1.65
CA HIS A 72 1.12 -6.99 -1.48
C HIS A 72 1.61 -6.59 -0.10
N LEU A 73 2.15 -5.38 -0.04
CA LEU A 73 2.53 -4.66 1.17
C LEU A 73 1.83 -3.30 1.21
N ILE A 74 1.44 -2.85 2.40
CA ILE A 74 1.17 -1.45 2.70
C ILE A 74 2.22 -1.04 3.72
N VAL A 75 3.09 -0.07 3.36
CA VAL A 75 4.24 0.36 4.17
C VAL A 75 4.40 1.87 4.12
N PRO A 76 4.93 2.50 5.20
CA PRO A 76 5.03 3.94 5.30
C PRO A 76 6.15 4.54 4.44
N HIS A 77 6.09 5.89 4.27
CA HIS A 77 7.05 6.65 3.49
C HIS A 77 7.60 7.91 4.16
N ALA A 78 7.44 8.05 5.47
CA ALA A 78 8.13 9.07 6.23
C ALA A 78 9.66 8.82 6.25
N GLY A 79 10.42 9.76 6.79
CA GLY A 79 11.87 9.60 6.94
C GLY A 79 12.23 8.36 7.78
N TYR A 80 13.30 7.67 7.41
CA TYR A 80 13.74 6.41 8.02
C TYR A 80 13.87 6.45 9.55
N PRO A 81 14.33 7.54 10.20
CA PRO A 81 14.35 7.62 11.64
C PRO A 81 12.99 7.43 12.32
N TYR A 82 11.89 7.75 11.63
CA TYR A 82 10.53 7.65 12.15
C TYR A 82 9.83 6.35 11.74
N SER A 83 9.84 6.03 10.45
CA SER A 83 9.02 4.96 9.87
C SER A 83 9.79 3.78 9.32
N GLY A 84 11.13 3.88 9.24
CA GLY A 84 11.95 2.87 8.58
C GLY A 84 11.87 1.48 9.21
N ARG A 85 11.73 1.39 10.53
CA ARG A 85 11.55 0.11 11.23
C ARG A 85 10.22 -0.58 10.84
N VAL A 86 9.16 0.22 10.66
CA VAL A 86 7.86 -0.30 10.22
C VAL A 86 7.92 -0.76 8.76
N ALA A 87 8.54 0.03 7.88
CA ALA A 87 8.75 -0.38 6.50
C ALA A 87 9.57 -1.68 6.43
N ALA A 88 10.67 -1.77 7.20
CA ALA A 88 11.50 -2.97 7.28
C ALA A 88 10.70 -4.20 7.74
N ALA A 89 9.78 -4.07 8.70
CA ALA A 89 8.93 -5.17 9.15
C ALA A 89 8.05 -5.73 8.00
N GLY A 90 7.51 -4.84 7.17
CA GLY A 90 6.74 -5.24 5.99
C GLY A 90 7.61 -6.02 4.99
N TYR A 91 8.77 -5.50 4.61
CA TYR A 91 9.67 -6.19 3.68
C TYR A 91 10.24 -7.49 4.25
N LYS A 92 10.55 -7.52 5.55
CA LYS A 92 11.08 -8.71 6.24
C LYS A 92 10.10 -9.89 6.25
N SER A 93 8.80 -9.64 6.08
CA SER A 93 7.77 -10.68 5.94
C SER A 93 7.86 -11.43 4.60
N ILE A 94 8.69 -10.97 3.67
CA ILE A 94 8.93 -11.63 2.39
C ILE A 94 10.28 -12.37 2.49
N PRO A 95 10.39 -13.64 2.11
CA PRO A 95 11.69 -14.31 2.02
C PRO A 95 12.64 -13.56 1.07
N ALA A 96 13.89 -13.35 1.48
CA ALA A 96 14.88 -12.57 0.70
C ALA A 96 15.22 -13.19 -0.66
N ASP A 97 14.95 -14.47 -0.85
CA ASP A 97 15.08 -15.23 -2.09
C ASP A 97 13.76 -15.39 -2.86
N ALA A 98 12.68 -14.77 -2.36
CA ALA A 98 11.41 -14.75 -3.07
C ALA A 98 11.58 -14.14 -4.47
N SER A 99 10.98 -14.80 -5.45
CA SER A 99 11.09 -14.41 -6.85
C SER A 99 9.82 -13.69 -7.31
N TYR A 100 10.00 -12.43 -7.71
CA TYR A 100 8.98 -11.65 -8.42
C TYR A 100 9.59 -11.12 -9.72
N LYS A 101 8.78 -10.99 -10.76
CA LYS A 101 9.20 -10.35 -12.02
C LYS A 101 9.20 -8.83 -11.87
N ASN A 102 8.15 -8.30 -11.22
CA ASN A 102 7.96 -6.85 -11.06
C ASN A 102 7.49 -6.49 -9.66
N ILE A 103 7.81 -5.28 -9.24
CA ILE A 103 7.23 -4.61 -8.07
C ILE A 103 6.50 -3.36 -8.54
N PHE A 104 5.19 -3.35 -8.38
CA PHE A 104 4.34 -2.18 -8.60
C PHE A 104 4.35 -1.35 -7.32
N ILE A 105 4.87 -0.12 -7.38
CA ILE A 105 4.87 0.80 -6.23
C ILE A 105 3.81 1.86 -6.49
N ILE A 106 2.77 1.91 -5.65
CA ILE A 106 1.64 2.82 -5.81
C ILE A 106 1.62 3.79 -4.63
N ALA A 107 1.61 5.08 -4.93
CA ALA A 107 1.53 6.14 -3.93
C ALA A 107 0.69 7.31 -4.42
N SER A 108 0.25 8.18 -3.51
CA SER A 108 -0.42 9.43 -3.85
C SER A 108 0.60 10.57 -3.99
N SER A 109 0.32 11.50 -4.88
CA SER A 109 1.16 12.68 -5.07
C SER A 109 1.10 13.64 -3.90
N HIS A 110 2.26 14.06 -3.40
CA HIS A 110 2.42 15.10 -2.37
C HIS A 110 2.83 16.47 -2.96
N ARG A 111 3.14 16.52 -4.26
CA ARG A 111 3.74 17.70 -4.89
C ARG A 111 2.86 18.37 -5.92
N VAL A 112 2.15 17.59 -6.71
CA VAL A 112 1.30 18.10 -7.80
C VAL A 112 -0.04 17.38 -7.81
N GLN A 113 -1.10 18.14 -8.11
CA GLN A 113 -2.43 17.58 -8.29
C GLN A 113 -2.74 17.45 -9.79
N PHE A 114 -3.21 16.27 -10.19
CA PHE A 114 -3.69 15.98 -11.53
C PHE A 114 -4.75 14.87 -11.47
N ARG A 115 -5.55 14.75 -12.51
CA ARG A 115 -6.52 13.65 -12.61
C ARG A 115 -5.84 12.40 -13.16
N GLY A 116 -6.12 11.25 -12.55
CA GLY A 116 -5.58 9.96 -12.98
C GLY A 116 -4.28 9.58 -12.29
N ALA A 117 -3.45 8.80 -12.96
CA ALA A 117 -2.18 8.30 -12.45
C ALA A 117 -1.03 8.54 -13.43
N SER A 118 0.15 8.85 -12.90
CA SER A 118 1.38 8.95 -13.68
C SER A 118 2.27 7.74 -13.42
N VAL A 119 2.70 7.06 -14.50
CA VAL A 119 3.62 5.93 -14.45
C VAL A 119 4.98 6.37 -14.98
N TYR A 120 6.05 6.11 -14.22
CA TYR A 120 7.40 6.43 -14.66
C TYR A 120 7.86 5.44 -15.74
N SER A 121 8.16 5.93 -16.94
CA SER A 121 8.41 5.10 -18.12
C SER A 121 9.64 5.48 -18.95
N VAL A 122 10.37 6.54 -18.56
CA VAL A 122 11.42 7.15 -19.40
C VAL A 122 12.85 6.79 -19.01
N GLY A 123 13.06 6.11 -17.89
CA GLY A 123 14.39 5.72 -17.39
C GLY A 123 14.28 4.86 -16.15
N ASN A 124 15.33 4.83 -15.34
CA ASN A 124 15.42 4.08 -14.09
C ASN A 124 15.46 5.04 -12.87
N TYR A 125 15.26 4.52 -11.67
CA TYR A 125 15.49 5.28 -10.45
C TYR A 125 16.94 5.11 -9.99
N LEU A 126 17.57 6.20 -9.60
CA LEU A 126 18.88 6.16 -8.95
C LEU A 126 18.72 6.33 -7.44
N THR A 127 19.49 5.58 -6.68
CA THR A 127 19.64 5.69 -5.23
C THR A 127 21.12 5.66 -4.87
N PRO A 128 21.52 5.94 -3.62
CA PRO A 128 22.90 5.73 -3.20
C PRO A 128 23.38 4.27 -3.32
N LEU A 129 22.44 3.30 -3.40
CA LEU A 129 22.76 1.87 -3.60
C LEU A 129 22.91 1.49 -5.09
N GLY A 130 22.73 2.44 -5.99
CA GLY A 130 22.83 2.23 -7.43
C GLY A 130 21.48 2.34 -8.16
N GLU A 131 21.46 1.81 -9.36
CA GLU A 131 20.31 1.90 -10.26
C GLU A 131 19.25 0.82 -9.93
N ALA A 132 17.99 1.26 -9.80
CA ALA A 132 16.81 0.40 -9.70
C ALA A 132 16.05 0.46 -11.04
N ARG A 133 16.03 -0.66 -11.75
CA ARG A 133 15.51 -0.74 -13.12
C ARG A 133 13.99 -0.69 -13.17
N VAL A 134 13.45 0.10 -14.09
CA VAL A 134 12.01 0.22 -14.36
C VAL A 134 11.60 -0.71 -15.51
N ASN A 135 10.48 -1.38 -15.37
CA ASN A 135 9.85 -2.13 -16.46
C ASN A 135 9.13 -1.16 -17.39
N ARG A 136 9.88 -0.62 -18.37
CA ARG A 136 9.37 0.36 -19.35
C ARG A 136 8.32 -0.24 -20.30
N GLU A 137 8.35 -1.55 -20.52
CA GLU A 137 7.35 -2.24 -21.35
C GLU A 137 5.97 -2.21 -20.68
N ILE A 138 5.87 -2.65 -19.40
CA ILE A 138 4.62 -2.59 -18.64
C ILE A 138 4.19 -1.12 -18.45
N ALA A 139 5.11 -0.23 -18.09
CA ALA A 139 4.81 1.20 -17.93
C ALA A 139 4.23 1.81 -19.23
N GLY A 140 4.85 1.50 -20.38
CA GLY A 140 4.38 1.93 -21.70
C GLY A 140 3.03 1.31 -22.08
N ALA A 141 2.78 0.05 -21.75
CA ALA A 141 1.49 -0.59 -21.98
C ALA A 141 0.37 0.06 -21.16
N LEU A 142 0.61 0.31 -19.86
CA LEU A 142 -0.35 0.99 -18.99
C LEU A 142 -0.73 2.38 -19.53
N ILE A 143 0.26 3.14 -20.02
CA ILE A 143 0.04 4.47 -20.58
C ILE A 143 -0.74 4.40 -21.91
N ARG A 144 -0.37 3.48 -22.80
CA ARG A 144 -1.00 3.34 -24.11
C ARG A 144 -2.45 2.87 -24.05
N ASP A 145 -2.74 1.97 -23.14
CA ASP A 145 -3.98 1.22 -23.12
C ASP A 145 -5.04 1.83 -22.18
N ASN A 146 -4.70 2.94 -21.47
CA ASN A 146 -5.59 3.59 -20.50
C ASN A 146 -5.57 5.12 -20.62
N GLU A 147 -6.71 5.73 -20.86
CA GLU A 147 -6.85 7.18 -21.07
C GLU A 147 -6.40 8.05 -19.87
N HIS A 148 -6.54 7.54 -18.65
CA HIS A 148 -6.24 8.27 -17.42
C HIS A 148 -4.90 7.89 -16.80
N ILE A 149 -4.07 7.14 -17.54
CA ILE A 149 -2.71 6.78 -17.15
C ILE A 149 -1.74 7.40 -18.15
N PHE A 150 -0.77 8.16 -17.67
CA PHE A 150 0.18 8.88 -18.49
C PHE A 150 1.54 9.02 -17.80
N TYR A 151 2.52 9.60 -18.44
CA TYR A 151 3.75 10.04 -17.82
C TYR A 151 3.75 11.57 -17.64
N ASP A 152 4.02 12.03 -16.42
CA ASP A 152 4.26 13.44 -16.10
C ASP A 152 5.51 13.52 -15.21
N GLU A 153 6.59 14.11 -15.71
CA GLU A 153 7.84 14.29 -14.99
C GLU A 153 7.63 15.00 -13.65
N ARG A 154 6.72 15.97 -13.59
CA ARG A 154 6.43 16.75 -12.38
C ARG A 154 5.91 15.88 -11.23
N ALA A 155 5.17 14.82 -11.58
CA ALA A 155 4.64 13.86 -10.61
C ALA A 155 5.73 13.02 -9.94
N HIS A 156 6.87 12.83 -10.62
CA HIS A 156 7.94 11.94 -10.13
C HIS A 156 9.18 12.68 -9.63
N ARG A 157 9.54 13.81 -10.24
CA ARG A 157 10.84 14.45 -10.05
C ARG A 157 11.20 14.71 -8.59
N THR A 158 10.27 15.20 -7.78
CA THR A 158 10.46 15.54 -6.37
C THR A 158 9.58 14.74 -5.42
N GLU A 159 8.85 13.72 -5.91
CA GLU A 159 7.99 12.88 -5.10
C GLU A 159 8.83 11.87 -4.31
N HIS A 160 8.62 11.83 -3.00
CA HIS A 160 9.39 10.99 -2.09
C HIS A 160 8.77 9.62 -1.85
N SER A 161 7.43 9.53 -1.93
CA SER A 161 6.69 8.33 -1.50
C SER A 161 7.06 7.05 -2.24
N ILE A 162 7.45 7.16 -3.53
CA ILE A 162 8.00 6.04 -4.29
C ILE A 162 9.48 5.82 -3.95
N GLU A 163 10.26 6.93 -3.91
CA GLU A 163 11.71 6.87 -3.76
C GLU A 163 12.15 6.16 -2.49
N VAL A 164 11.51 6.45 -1.36
CA VAL A 164 11.90 5.89 -0.06
C VAL A 164 11.71 4.38 0.05
N GLN A 165 10.88 3.78 -0.83
CA GLN A 165 10.70 2.33 -0.88
C GLN A 165 11.86 1.61 -1.57
N ILE A 166 12.53 2.29 -2.51
CA ILE A 166 13.50 1.65 -3.40
C ILE A 166 14.73 1.10 -2.65
N PRO A 167 15.33 1.81 -1.68
CA PRO A 167 16.46 1.25 -0.93
C PRO A 167 16.10 -0.02 -0.13
N PHE A 168 14.88 -0.14 0.41
CA PHE A 168 14.42 -1.38 1.05
C PHE A 168 14.38 -2.53 0.05
N ILE A 169 13.87 -2.29 -1.15
CA ILE A 169 13.82 -3.29 -2.24
C ILE A 169 15.22 -3.72 -2.64
N GLN A 170 16.14 -2.76 -2.86
CA GLN A 170 17.51 -3.04 -3.27
C GLN A 170 18.31 -3.79 -2.18
N TYR A 171 18.04 -3.52 -0.91
CA TYR A 171 18.69 -4.18 0.21
C TYR A 171 18.15 -5.57 0.47
N HIS A 172 16.83 -5.74 0.43
CA HIS A 172 16.16 -6.96 0.86
C HIS A 172 16.24 -8.08 -0.17
N PHE A 173 15.98 -7.80 -1.45
CA PHE A 173 15.95 -8.83 -2.49
C PHE A 173 17.34 -9.13 -3.03
N ARG A 174 17.75 -10.42 -3.04
CA ARG A 174 19.02 -10.85 -3.67
C ARG A 174 19.09 -10.49 -5.15
N ASN A 175 17.96 -10.58 -5.84
CA ASN A 175 17.79 -10.19 -7.24
C ASN A 175 16.60 -9.21 -7.31
N PRO A 176 16.83 -7.90 -7.17
CA PRO A 176 15.75 -6.93 -7.17
C PRO A 176 14.90 -7.00 -8.44
N PRO A 177 13.57 -7.13 -8.33
CA PRO A 177 12.66 -7.14 -9.47
C PRO A 177 12.65 -5.80 -10.22
N LEU A 178 12.06 -5.80 -11.43
CA LEU A 178 11.83 -4.56 -12.16
C LEU A 178 10.72 -3.73 -11.48
N LEU A 179 10.88 -2.41 -11.46
CA LEU A 179 9.91 -1.51 -10.83
C LEU A 179 8.86 -1.03 -11.82
N VAL A 180 7.63 -0.85 -11.34
CA VAL A 180 6.55 -0.12 -12.02
C VAL A 180 6.08 0.98 -11.07
N PRO A 181 6.70 2.18 -11.10
CA PRO A 181 6.40 3.27 -10.18
C PRO A 181 5.16 4.05 -10.64
N ILE A 182 4.16 4.18 -9.77
CA ILE A 182 2.85 4.77 -10.05
C ILE A 182 2.51 5.82 -9.01
N VAL A 183 2.26 7.05 -9.45
CA VAL A 183 1.83 8.17 -8.61
C VAL A 183 0.40 8.57 -8.98
N ILE A 184 -0.52 8.52 -8.02
CA ILE A 184 -1.91 8.94 -8.22
C ILE A 184 -2.02 10.44 -7.92
N GLY A 185 -2.55 11.22 -8.86
CA GLY A 185 -2.54 12.69 -8.80
C GLY A 185 -3.65 13.29 -7.96
N ASN A 186 -4.75 12.60 -7.75
CA ASN A 186 -5.91 13.10 -7.02
C ASN A 186 -6.54 12.03 -6.15
N GLN A 187 -7.05 12.42 -5.00
CA GLN A 187 -7.73 11.52 -4.07
C GLN A 187 -9.21 11.35 -4.50
N SER A 188 -9.47 10.37 -5.37
CA SER A 188 -10.77 10.10 -5.95
C SER A 188 -11.06 8.60 -6.00
N VAL A 189 -12.29 8.21 -5.63
CA VAL A 189 -12.78 6.84 -5.73
C VAL A 189 -12.82 6.35 -7.18
N SER A 190 -13.20 7.22 -8.12
CA SER A 190 -13.22 6.86 -9.55
C SER A 190 -11.83 6.56 -10.07
N THR A 191 -10.85 7.42 -9.74
CA THR A 191 -9.45 7.21 -10.12
C THR A 191 -8.88 5.92 -9.53
N ALA A 192 -9.19 5.62 -8.26
CA ALA A 192 -8.76 4.37 -7.62
C ALA A 192 -9.34 3.14 -8.33
N ARG A 193 -10.62 3.19 -8.73
CA ARG A 193 -11.29 2.10 -9.46
C ARG A 193 -10.75 1.94 -10.88
N GLU A 194 -10.56 3.04 -11.61
CA GLU A 194 -10.01 3.03 -12.97
C GLU A 194 -8.58 2.45 -12.98
N LEU A 195 -7.74 2.88 -12.04
CA LEU A 195 -6.38 2.35 -11.89
C LEU A 195 -6.39 0.86 -11.49
N ALA A 196 -7.29 0.45 -10.58
CA ALA A 196 -7.43 -0.96 -10.20
C ALA A 196 -7.77 -1.85 -11.39
N LEU A 197 -8.70 -1.41 -12.27
CA LEU A 197 -9.06 -2.15 -13.49
C LEU A 197 -7.87 -2.29 -14.44
N ALA A 198 -7.06 -1.23 -14.60
CA ALA A 198 -5.86 -1.26 -15.43
C ALA A 198 -4.77 -2.18 -14.86
N LEU A 199 -4.66 -2.29 -13.54
CA LEU A 199 -3.65 -3.09 -12.85
C LEU A 199 -4.08 -4.54 -12.60
N LEU A 200 -5.37 -4.84 -12.65
CA LEU A 200 -5.92 -6.17 -12.35
C LEU A 200 -5.27 -7.31 -13.14
N PRO A 201 -4.92 -7.19 -14.45
CA PRO A 201 -4.23 -8.24 -15.19
C PRO A 201 -2.84 -8.59 -14.63
N TYR A 202 -2.22 -7.66 -13.90
CA TYR A 202 -0.91 -7.84 -13.26
C TYR A 202 -1.01 -8.30 -11.81
N PHE A 203 -2.22 -8.34 -11.22
CA PHE A 203 -2.43 -8.77 -9.83
C PHE A 203 -2.39 -10.29 -9.71
N ASN A 204 -1.21 -10.85 -9.82
CA ASN A 204 -0.92 -12.29 -9.79
C ASN A 204 0.38 -12.58 -9.02
N GLU A 205 0.72 -13.86 -8.85
CA GLU A 205 1.86 -14.30 -8.04
C GLU A 205 3.25 -13.95 -8.62
N GLU A 206 3.33 -13.54 -9.88
CA GLU A 206 4.59 -13.10 -10.49
C GLU A 206 4.99 -11.68 -10.07
N ASN A 207 4.05 -10.92 -9.49
CA ASN A 207 4.22 -9.50 -9.20
C ASN A 207 3.92 -9.21 -7.72
N LEU A 208 4.73 -8.33 -7.13
CA LEU A 208 4.49 -7.77 -5.81
C LEU A 208 3.90 -6.36 -5.95
N PHE A 209 2.88 -6.05 -5.16
CA PHE A 209 2.32 -4.71 -5.07
C PHE A 209 2.72 -4.05 -3.75
N VAL A 210 3.34 -2.88 -3.81
CA VAL A 210 3.73 -2.08 -2.65
C VAL A 210 2.92 -0.80 -2.67
N VAL A 211 1.99 -0.66 -1.74
CA VAL A 211 1.29 0.60 -1.49
C VAL A 211 2.06 1.39 -0.45
N SER A 212 2.54 2.55 -0.86
CA SER A 212 3.33 3.44 -0.01
C SER A 212 2.41 4.47 0.64
N SER A 213 2.18 4.35 1.95
CA SER A 213 1.23 5.20 2.69
C SER A 213 1.58 5.31 4.16
N ASP A 214 1.66 6.54 4.66
CA ASP A 214 1.53 6.81 6.08
C ASP A 214 0.05 6.80 6.47
N PHE A 215 -0.25 6.64 7.77
CA PHE A 215 -1.60 6.63 8.31
C PHE A 215 -2.00 8.01 8.83
N SER A 216 -2.48 8.14 10.05
CA SER A 216 -2.97 9.42 10.58
C SER A 216 -1.88 10.48 10.64
N HIS A 217 -2.24 11.73 10.31
CA HIS A 217 -1.32 12.87 10.39
C HIS A 217 -1.81 13.87 11.42
N TYR A 218 -0.96 14.09 12.43
CA TYR A 218 -0.97 15.18 13.39
C TYR A 218 -2.00 15.16 14.52
N PRO A 219 -2.83 14.14 14.76
CA PRO A 219 -3.53 14.05 16.03
C PRO A 219 -2.52 13.79 17.16
N ASP A 220 -2.98 13.78 18.41
CA ASP A 220 -2.16 13.32 19.52
C ASP A 220 -1.93 11.77 19.43
N TYR A 221 -1.07 11.28 20.30
CA TYR A 221 -0.64 9.88 20.32
C TYR A 221 -1.80 8.89 20.51
N GLU A 222 -2.75 9.19 21.41
CA GLU A 222 -3.87 8.28 21.72
C GLU A 222 -4.87 8.27 20.57
N ASP A 223 -5.23 9.43 20.05
CA ASP A 223 -6.13 9.58 18.91
C ASP A 223 -5.52 8.91 17.67
N ALA A 224 -4.22 9.12 17.38
CA ALA A 224 -3.51 8.46 16.29
C ALA A 224 -3.60 6.94 16.40
N SER A 225 -3.23 6.39 17.55
CA SER A 225 -3.20 4.94 17.78
C SER A 225 -4.58 4.30 17.58
N ASN A 226 -5.65 5.00 18.02
CA ASN A 226 -7.02 4.51 17.84
C ASN A 226 -7.49 4.58 16.38
N ILE A 227 -7.26 5.72 15.70
CA ILE A 227 -7.65 5.90 14.29
C ILE A 227 -6.92 4.91 13.39
N ASP A 228 -5.63 4.77 13.61
CA ASP A 228 -4.76 3.91 12.80
C ASP A 228 -5.13 2.43 12.95
N ARG A 229 -5.48 2.01 14.18
CA ARG A 229 -6.01 0.66 14.44
C ARG A 229 -7.33 0.44 13.68
N LEU A 230 -8.30 1.35 13.78
CA LEU A 230 -9.59 1.22 13.08
C LEU A 230 -9.42 1.24 11.57
N THR A 231 -8.48 2.03 11.06
CA THR A 231 -8.14 2.08 9.64
C THR A 231 -7.51 0.76 9.19
N ALA A 232 -6.56 0.20 9.95
CA ALA A 232 -5.98 -1.11 9.66
C ALA A 232 -7.02 -2.24 9.69
N GLU A 233 -7.90 -2.27 10.70
CA GLU A 233 -9.01 -3.22 10.77
C GLU A 233 -9.96 -3.12 9.56
N SER A 234 -10.17 -1.91 9.04
CA SER A 234 -10.99 -1.73 7.84
C SER A 234 -10.32 -2.27 6.58
N ILE A 235 -8.99 -2.22 6.52
CA ILE A 235 -8.19 -2.79 5.42
C ILE A 235 -8.23 -4.32 5.45
N THR A 236 -8.10 -4.93 6.65
CA THR A 236 -8.10 -6.40 6.79
C THR A 236 -9.39 -7.08 6.35
N ARG A 237 -10.51 -6.33 6.33
CA ARG A 237 -11.79 -6.83 5.81
C ARG A 237 -11.80 -7.04 4.31
N ASN A 238 -10.83 -6.50 3.60
CA ASN A 238 -10.72 -6.53 2.13
C ASN A 238 -12.02 -6.04 1.42
N ASP A 239 -12.70 -5.07 2.05
CA ASP A 239 -13.93 -4.45 1.53
C ASP A 239 -13.65 -2.96 1.20
N PRO A 240 -13.56 -2.61 -0.09
CA PRO A 240 -13.31 -1.22 -0.52
C PRO A 240 -14.34 -0.22 0.00
N GLY A 241 -15.61 -0.62 0.08
CA GLY A 241 -16.71 0.22 0.54
C GLY A 241 -16.60 0.50 2.04
N HIS A 242 -16.33 -0.54 2.83
CA HIS A 242 -16.12 -0.42 4.27
C HIS A 242 -14.90 0.46 4.58
N PHE A 243 -13.76 0.21 3.93
CA PHE A 243 -12.55 1.04 4.08
C PHE A 243 -12.83 2.51 3.76
N TYR A 244 -13.44 2.80 2.61
CA TYR A 244 -13.74 4.18 2.22
C TYR A 244 -14.68 4.90 3.20
N ASN A 245 -15.68 4.21 3.73
CA ASN A 245 -16.58 4.76 4.75
C ASN A 245 -15.84 5.05 6.05
N THR A 246 -14.90 4.20 6.46
CA THR A 246 -14.03 4.43 7.63
C THR A 246 -13.17 5.69 7.44
N ILE A 247 -12.52 5.83 6.29
CA ILE A 247 -11.73 7.04 5.96
C ILE A 247 -12.60 8.30 6.01
N ARG A 248 -13.79 8.27 5.41
CA ARG A 248 -14.72 9.40 5.43
C ARG A 248 -15.17 9.78 6.84
N LYS A 249 -15.49 8.79 7.67
CA LYS A 249 -15.89 9.01 9.06
C LYS A 249 -14.78 9.72 9.85
N HIS A 250 -13.54 9.25 9.73
CA HIS A 250 -12.40 9.87 10.41
C HIS A 250 -12.06 11.27 9.86
N SER A 251 -12.28 11.53 8.57
CA SER A 251 -12.06 12.83 7.94
C SER A 251 -13.13 13.88 8.26
N SER A 252 -14.15 13.56 9.05
CA SER A 252 -15.29 14.45 9.34
C SER A 252 -14.98 15.63 10.26
N GLY A 253 -13.73 15.77 10.72
CA GLY A 253 -13.31 16.89 11.59
C GLY A 253 -13.62 16.70 13.08
N SER A 254 -14.04 15.49 13.49
CA SER A 254 -14.34 15.17 14.90
C SER A 254 -13.10 14.96 15.77
N ILE A 255 -11.92 14.79 15.16
CA ILE A 255 -10.67 14.47 15.85
C ILE A 255 -9.75 15.69 15.79
N PRO A 256 -9.30 16.21 16.95
CA PRO A 256 -8.44 17.38 17.01
C PRO A 256 -7.15 17.20 16.19
N ASN A 257 -6.75 18.24 15.46
CA ASN A 257 -5.53 18.31 14.65
C ASN A 257 -5.37 17.26 13.55
N LEU A 258 -6.29 16.31 13.36
CA LEU A 258 -6.22 15.31 12.32
C LEU A 258 -6.35 15.97 10.94
N VAL A 259 -5.27 15.91 10.14
CA VAL A 259 -5.25 16.41 8.76
C VAL A 259 -5.74 15.34 7.78
N THR A 260 -5.32 14.11 7.97
CA THR A 260 -5.77 12.96 7.19
C THR A 260 -5.67 11.68 8.04
N PRO A 261 -6.62 10.76 7.94
CA PRO A 261 -6.50 9.43 8.58
C PRO A 261 -5.55 8.49 7.83
N CYS A 262 -5.24 8.78 6.56
CA CYS A 262 -4.34 8.02 5.74
C CYS A 262 -3.96 8.82 4.49
N CYS A 263 -2.68 9.12 4.27
CA CYS A 263 -2.25 10.04 3.22
C CYS A 263 -2.45 9.49 1.81
N SER A 264 -2.32 8.18 1.61
CA SER A 264 -2.51 7.51 0.32
C SER A 264 -3.73 6.58 0.32
N TRP A 265 -4.84 6.99 0.96
CA TRP A 265 -6.04 6.16 1.05
C TRP A 265 -6.57 5.70 -0.32
N ASN A 266 -6.41 6.49 -1.37
CA ASN A 266 -6.81 6.13 -2.73
C ASN A 266 -5.90 5.04 -3.34
N SER A 267 -4.61 4.98 -2.97
CA SER A 267 -3.71 3.89 -3.35
C SER A 267 -4.09 2.58 -2.65
N ILE A 268 -4.44 2.65 -1.35
CA ILE A 268 -4.98 1.51 -0.61
C ILE A 268 -6.32 1.07 -1.21
N LEU A 269 -7.20 2.01 -1.53
CA LEU A 269 -8.49 1.71 -2.17
C LEU A 269 -8.32 1.04 -3.54
N THR A 270 -7.31 1.45 -4.32
CA THR A 270 -6.93 0.79 -5.57
C THR A 270 -6.56 -0.67 -5.32
N LEU A 271 -5.71 -0.93 -4.31
CA LEU A 271 -5.32 -2.28 -3.93
C LEU A 271 -6.54 -3.12 -3.52
N LEU A 272 -7.43 -2.59 -2.68
CA LEU A 272 -8.62 -3.30 -2.22
C LEU A 272 -9.57 -3.61 -3.37
N TYR A 273 -9.73 -2.72 -4.37
CA TYR A 273 -10.51 -3.04 -5.58
C TYR A 273 -9.91 -4.17 -6.40
N MET A 274 -8.58 -4.35 -6.41
CA MET A 274 -7.94 -5.50 -7.07
C MET A 274 -8.10 -6.79 -6.27
N SER A 275 -8.00 -6.70 -4.95
CA SER A 275 -7.91 -7.86 -4.05
C SER A 275 -9.26 -8.41 -3.57
N GLN A 276 -10.34 -7.60 -3.56
CA GLN A 276 -11.64 -7.95 -2.95
C GLN A 276 -12.27 -9.27 -3.45
N ASN A 277 -11.94 -9.70 -4.67
CA ASN A 277 -12.43 -10.94 -5.25
C ASN A 277 -11.37 -12.05 -5.29
N SER A 278 -10.23 -11.84 -4.62
CA SER A 278 -9.18 -12.86 -4.56
C SER A 278 -9.52 -13.88 -3.48
N ASN A 279 -9.84 -15.09 -3.88
CA ASN A 279 -10.00 -16.20 -2.97
C ASN A 279 -8.65 -16.49 -2.30
N ASN A 280 -8.64 -16.84 -1.02
CA ASN A 280 -7.47 -17.20 -0.22
C ASN A 280 -6.42 -16.08 -0.04
N LEU A 281 -6.81 -14.81 -0.19
CA LEU A 281 -5.94 -13.70 0.16
C LEU A 281 -6.24 -13.25 1.59
N MET A 282 -5.27 -13.41 2.46
CA MET A 282 -5.30 -12.91 3.83
C MET A 282 -4.57 -11.58 3.91
N ILE A 283 -5.11 -10.62 4.65
CA ILE A 283 -4.49 -9.31 4.89
C ILE A 283 -4.18 -9.22 6.38
N THR A 284 -2.90 -9.24 6.72
CA THR A 284 -2.39 -9.34 8.09
C THR A 284 -1.63 -8.08 8.48
N PRO A 285 -2.05 -7.35 9.53
CA PRO A 285 -1.26 -6.29 10.13
C PRO A 285 -0.03 -6.90 10.81
N ILE A 286 1.17 -6.37 10.52
CA ILE A 286 2.43 -6.92 11.02
C ILE A 286 2.97 -6.10 12.18
N PHE A 287 3.04 -4.77 12.00
CA PHE A 287 3.67 -3.91 12.98
C PHE A 287 3.14 -2.47 12.88
N TYR A 288 2.82 -1.89 14.03
CA TYR A 288 2.43 -0.49 14.17
C TYR A 288 3.46 0.28 15.00
N GLN A 289 3.67 1.51 14.61
CA GLN A 289 4.40 2.51 15.36
C GLN A 289 3.91 3.89 14.92
N ASN A 290 4.01 4.91 15.77
CA ASN A 290 3.83 6.27 15.32
C ASN A 290 5.09 7.11 15.61
N SER A 291 5.15 8.34 15.11
CA SER A 291 6.32 9.19 15.29
C SER A 291 6.61 9.56 16.75
N GLY A 292 5.67 9.37 17.66
CA GLY A 292 5.84 9.57 19.10
C GLY A 292 6.49 8.39 19.84
N ASP A 293 6.74 7.26 19.14
CA ASP A 293 7.41 6.09 19.68
C ASP A 293 8.92 6.10 19.50
N VAL A 294 9.46 7.04 18.73
CA VAL A 294 10.91 7.20 18.55
C VAL A 294 11.46 8.27 19.48
N GLU A 295 12.75 8.17 19.84
CA GLU A 295 13.43 9.07 20.79
C GLU A 295 13.30 10.56 20.44
N ILE A 296 13.31 10.87 19.14
CA ILE A 296 13.17 12.26 18.63
C ILE A 296 11.71 12.69 18.44
N GLY A 297 10.74 11.84 18.84
CA GLY A 297 9.32 12.06 18.59
C GLY A 297 8.64 12.94 19.64
N ASP A 298 7.57 13.61 19.23
CA ASP A 298 6.67 14.38 20.09
C ASP A 298 5.28 13.73 20.08
N ARG A 299 4.78 13.34 21.25
CA ARG A 299 3.48 12.66 21.40
C ARG A 299 2.29 13.60 21.28
N SER A 300 2.49 14.90 21.32
CA SER A 300 1.40 15.86 21.17
C SER A 300 0.88 15.96 19.72
N ARG A 301 1.70 15.54 18.75
CA ARG A 301 1.39 15.61 17.32
C ARG A 301 2.16 14.56 16.53
N VAL A 302 1.51 13.46 16.23
CA VAL A 302 2.18 12.30 15.63
C VAL A 302 1.72 11.98 14.21
N VAL A 303 2.50 11.14 13.53
CA VAL A 303 2.13 10.49 12.26
C VAL A 303 2.18 8.98 12.50
N GLY A 304 1.13 8.27 12.09
CA GLY A 304 1.02 6.84 12.25
C GLY A 304 1.61 6.04 11.09
N TYR A 305 2.13 4.86 11.41
CA TYR A 305 2.80 3.98 10.47
C TYR A 305 2.38 2.52 10.69
N TRP A 306 1.87 1.88 9.66
CA TRP A 306 1.57 0.46 9.65
C TRP A 306 2.37 -0.28 8.60
N ALA A 307 2.82 -1.49 8.94
CA ALA A 307 3.17 -2.53 7.98
C ALA A 307 2.01 -3.54 7.92
N ILE A 308 1.38 -3.66 6.75
CA ILE A 308 0.29 -4.60 6.51
C ILE A 308 0.65 -5.44 5.28
N VAL A 309 0.45 -6.74 5.38
CA VAL A 309 0.86 -7.71 4.35
C VAL A 309 -0.34 -8.49 3.85
N GLY A 310 -0.52 -8.54 2.54
CA GLY A 310 -1.43 -9.47 1.90
C GLY A 310 -0.68 -10.68 1.36
N HIS A 311 -1.07 -11.87 1.81
CA HIS A 311 -0.44 -13.13 1.42
C HIS A 311 -1.50 -14.17 1.06
N ARG A 312 -1.15 -15.11 0.21
CA ARG A 312 -2.05 -16.21 -0.14
C ARG A 312 -1.96 -17.27 0.93
N ALA A 313 -3.11 -17.61 1.52
CA ALA A 313 -3.19 -18.73 2.44
C ALA A 313 -2.86 -20.05 1.70
N GLU A 314 -2.15 -20.97 2.38
CA GLU A 314 -1.97 -22.32 1.87
C GLU A 314 -3.31 -23.08 1.84
N PRO A 315 -3.48 -24.06 0.95
CA PRO A 315 -4.69 -24.88 0.90
C PRO A 315 -4.97 -25.54 2.24
N GLY A 316 -6.08 -25.21 2.86
CA GLY A 316 -6.48 -25.71 4.18
C GLY A 316 -6.35 -24.70 5.31
N GLU A 317 -5.74 -23.54 5.07
CA GLU A 317 -5.82 -22.38 5.98
C GLU A 317 -7.10 -21.60 5.68
N GLU A 318 -8.10 -21.79 6.52
CA GLU A 318 -9.27 -20.91 6.50
C GLU A 318 -8.91 -19.57 7.14
N ALA A 319 -9.31 -18.47 6.49
CA ALA A 319 -9.23 -17.17 7.13
C ALA A 319 -9.88 -17.25 8.52
N PHE A 320 -9.17 -16.78 9.55
CA PHE A 320 -9.71 -16.71 10.92
C PHE A 320 -10.93 -15.77 10.95
N LEU A 321 -12.11 -16.32 10.70
CA LEU A 321 -13.36 -15.57 10.69
C LEU A 321 -14.09 -15.78 12.01
N LEU A 322 -14.24 -14.68 12.74
CA LEU A 322 -15.09 -14.64 13.92
C LEU A 322 -16.54 -14.35 13.51
N GLU A 323 -17.42 -15.32 13.74
CA GLU A 323 -18.86 -15.10 13.69
C GLU A 323 -19.28 -14.11 14.79
N ASP A 324 -20.44 -13.49 14.67
CA ASP A 324 -20.92 -12.54 15.68
C ASP A 324 -21.08 -13.16 17.06
N THR A 325 -21.46 -14.43 17.14
CA THR A 325 -21.48 -15.23 18.36
C THR A 325 -20.10 -15.37 19.02
N HIS A 326 -19.03 -15.54 18.22
CA HIS A 326 -17.66 -15.59 18.72
C HIS A 326 -17.21 -14.23 19.26
N LYS A 327 -17.57 -13.14 18.58
CA LYS A 327 -17.28 -11.77 19.02
C LYS A 327 -17.98 -11.43 20.33
N GLU A 328 -19.26 -11.80 20.48
CA GLU A 328 -20.01 -11.62 21.72
C GLU A 328 -19.38 -12.39 22.86
N GLN A 329 -18.95 -13.63 22.64
CA GLN A 329 -18.29 -14.46 23.63
C GLN A 329 -16.95 -13.89 24.11
N LEU A 330 -16.12 -13.36 23.15
CA LEU A 330 -14.87 -12.68 23.49
C LEU A 330 -15.11 -11.41 24.30
N LEU A 331 -16.12 -10.61 23.95
CA LEU A 331 -16.51 -9.43 24.72
C LEU A 331 -16.97 -9.79 26.14
N LEU A 332 -17.69 -10.88 26.30
CA LEU A 332 -18.13 -11.37 27.61
C LEU A 332 -16.93 -11.79 28.45
N ILE A 333 -15.98 -12.53 27.88
CA ILE A 333 -14.74 -12.96 28.56
C ILE A 333 -13.96 -11.72 29.02
N ALA A 334 -13.73 -10.75 28.09
CA ALA A 334 -12.99 -9.53 28.41
C ALA A 334 -13.66 -8.74 29.54
N ARG A 335 -14.98 -8.59 29.53
CA ARG A 335 -15.75 -7.90 30.58
C ARG A 335 -15.65 -8.60 31.90
N ASN A 336 -15.88 -9.90 31.93
CA ASN A 336 -15.82 -10.72 33.18
C ASN A 336 -14.40 -10.65 33.79
N THR A 337 -13.36 -10.74 32.95
CA THR A 337 -11.98 -10.65 33.41
C THR A 337 -11.72 -9.27 34.07
N LEU A 338 -12.17 -8.20 33.44
CA LEU A 338 -12.02 -6.85 33.97
C LEU A 338 -12.76 -6.65 35.30
N GLU A 339 -14.04 -7.10 35.39
CA GLU A 339 -14.84 -6.96 36.57
C GLU A 339 -14.27 -7.78 37.74
N MET A 340 -13.82 -9.01 37.48
CA MET A 340 -13.18 -9.87 38.49
C MET A 340 -11.86 -9.30 38.99
N TYR A 341 -11.06 -8.76 38.08
CA TYR A 341 -9.79 -8.12 38.46
C TYR A 341 -10.01 -6.88 39.31
N ILE A 342 -10.92 -5.99 38.91
CA ILE A 342 -11.21 -4.75 39.66
C ILE A 342 -11.81 -5.08 41.05
N ARG A 343 -12.71 -6.05 41.16
CA ARG A 343 -13.41 -6.34 42.41
C ARG A 343 -12.61 -7.24 43.35
N HIS A 344 -11.81 -8.15 42.80
CA HIS A 344 -11.22 -9.26 43.59
C HIS A 344 -9.71 -9.43 43.39
N GLY A 345 -9.07 -8.64 42.46
CA GLY A 345 -7.66 -8.80 42.11
C GLY A 345 -7.32 -10.13 41.43
N LYS A 346 -8.32 -10.82 40.86
CA LYS A 346 -8.15 -12.15 40.25
C LYS A 346 -8.45 -12.10 38.77
N ILE A 347 -7.62 -12.76 37.97
CA ILE A 347 -7.86 -13.02 36.55
C ILE A 347 -8.50 -14.42 36.47
N PRO A 348 -9.78 -14.52 36.02
CA PRO A 348 -10.41 -15.82 35.81
C PRO A 348 -9.77 -16.54 34.63
N GLU A 349 -9.53 -17.81 34.73
CA GLU A 349 -9.16 -18.65 33.59
C GLU A 349 -10.40 -18.98 32.78
N ALA A 350 -10.34 -18.81 31.47
CA ALA A 350 -11.38 -19.30 30.59
C ALA A 350 -11.30 -20.83 30.51
N ASP A 351 -12.44 -21.53 30.72
CA ASP A 351 -12.48 -22.97 30.53
C ASP A 351 -12.37 -23.34 29.06
N PRO A 352 -11.26 -23.97 28.62
CA PRO A 352 -11.08 -24.32 27.19
C PRO A 352 -12.16 -25.28 26.67
N ALA A 353 -12.81 -26.04 27.54
CA ALA A 353 -13.88 -26.95 27.15
C ALA A 353 -15.18 -26.24 26.73
N LEU A 354 -15.35 -24.99 27.15
CA LEU A 354 -16.51 -24.15 26.83
C LEU A 354 -16.26 -23.22 25.64
N LEU A 355 -15.04 -23.19 25.10
CA LEU A 355 -14.68 -22.35 23.95
C LEU A 355 -14.84 -23.14 22.65
N PRO A 356 -15.46 -22.52 21.61
CA PRO A 356 -15.43 -23.04 20.26
C PRO A 356 -13.98 -23.21 19.76
N GLU A 357 -13.74 -24.16 18.86
CA GLU A 357 -12.41 -24.42 18.30
C GLU A 357 -11.80 -23.18 17.64
N THR A 358 -12.62 -22.34 17.02
CA THR A 358 -12.22 -21.05 16.44
C THR A 358 -11.58 -20.12 17.48
N LEU A 359 -12.07 -20.11 18.72
CA LEU A 359 -11.54 -19.25 19.79
C LEU A 359 -10.32 -19.85 20.52
N LYS A 360 -9.93 -21.07 20.20
CA LYS A 360 -8.72 -21.74 20.71
C LYS A 360 -7.50 -21.53 19.78
N GLN A 361 -7.73 -20.98 18.60
CA GLN A 361 -6.62 -20.69 17.68
C GLN A 361 -5.75 -19.56 18.23
N GLN A 362 -4.44 -19.67 18.00
CA GLN A 362 -3.51 -18.60 18.34
C GLN A 362 -3.75 -17.40 17.46
N ALA A 363 -4.20 -16.30 18.05
CA ALA A 363 -4.45 -15.05 17.35
C ALA A 363 -4.21 -13.88 18.29
N GLY A 364 -3.82 -12.73 17.72
CA GLY A 364 -3.72 -11.49 18.47
C GLY A 364 -5.10 -10.97 18.84
N ALA A 365 -5.19 -10.33 20.00
CA ALA A 365 -6.43 -9.70 20.48
C ALA A 365 -6.13 -8.32 21.10
N PHE A 366 -7.04 -7.38 20.89
CA PHE A 366 -7.03 -6.07 21.51
C PHE A 366 -8.31 -5.82 22.27
N VAL A 367 -8.20 -5.32 23.51
CA VAL A 367 -9.33 -4.90 24.32
C VAL A 367 -9.30 -3.38 24.47
N SER A 368 -10.33 -2.71 23.96
CA SER A 368 -10.51 -1.26 24.10
C SER A 368 -11.61 -0.95 25.10
N LEU A 369 -11.32 -0.09 26.06
CA LEU A 369 -12.25 0.37 27.07
C LEU A 369 -12.75 1.77 26.74
N HIS A 370 -14.06 1.96 26.74
CA HIS A 370 -14.70 3.24 26.46
C HIS A 370 -15.63 3.67 27.61
N THR A 371 -15.71 4.99 27.83
CA THR A 371 -16.77 5.61 28.62
C THR A 371 -17.55 6.53 27.71
N GLY A 372 -18.74 6.09 27.28
CA GLY A 372 -19.43 6.71 26.13
C GLY A 372 -18.59 6.56 24.86
N GLU A 373 -18.34 7.65 24.16
CA GLU A 373 -17.50 7.67 22.95
C GLU A 373 -15.99 7.86 23.24
N ARG A 374 -15.62 8.14 24.50
CA ARG A 374 -14.24 8.43 24.89
C ARG A 374 -13.48 7.14 25.21
N LEU A 375 -12.39 6.89 24.49
CA LEU A 375 -11.44 5.82 24.79
C LEU A 375 -10.79 6.06 26.15
N ARG A 376 -10.74 5.03 27.00
CA ARG A 376 -10.11 5.06 28.35
C ARG A 376 -8.82 4.26 28.40
N GLY A 377 -8.64 3.35 27.48
CA GLY A 377 -7.46 2.51 27.34
C GLY A 377 -7.67 1.46 26.29
N CYS A 378 -6.59 1.04 25.67
CA CYS A 378 -6.53 -0.08 24.75
C CYS A 378 -5.27 -0.88 25.05
N ILE A 379 -5.39 -2.18 25.20
CA ILE A 379 -4.27 -3.09 25.39
C ILE A 379 -4.50 -4.35 24.60
N GLY A 380 -3.44 -4.91 24.02
CA GLY A 380 -3.51 -6.14 23.27
C GLY A 380 -2.18 -6.53 22.69
N ASN A 381 -2.16 -7.71 22.08
CA ASN A 381 -1.01 -8.23 21.36
C ASN A 381 -1.46 -8.74 20.00
N PHE A 382 -0.61 -8.65 18.98
CA PHE A 382 -0.87 -9.17 17.64
C PHE A 382 -0.57 -10.67 17.53
N ILE A 383 0.23 -11.19 18.43
CA ILE A 383 0.64 -12.59 18.47
C ILE A 383 0.42 -13.07 19.88
N SER A 384 -0.27 -14.20 20.07
CA SER A 384 -0.31 -14.86 21.39
C SER A 384 0.99 -15.61 21.59
N ASP A 385 1.59 -15.43 22.77
CA ASP A 385 2.73 -16.24 23.21
C ASP A 385 2.31 -17.69 23.48
#